data_63305ffd7d00f7fddd39286b8657fde7
#
_entry.id   63305ffd7d00f7fddd39286b8657fde7
#
_cell.length_a   1.000
_cell.length_b   1.000
_cell.length_c   1.000
_cell.angle_alpha   90.00
_cell.angle_beta   90.00
_cell.angle_gamma   90.00
#
_symmetry.space_group_name_H-M   'P 1'
#
loop_
_entity.id
_entity.type
_entity.pdbx_description
1 polymer ?
#
loop_
_entity_poly.entity_id
_entity_poly.type
_entity_poly.pdbx_seq_one_letter_code
_entity_poly.pdbx_strand_id
1 'polypeptide(L)'
;NRVLQDEPGNALTLYNRGLISAQLGAYDDALADMDRVLNINPENVLAYFNRASIFIEMGMYRDALEDYDRAIELYPDFAKAYMNRAYVKNLLGDFKSSKKDYDTAQKKVQEYRERSASDEVSFADTTRKYSTLIALDADFAKKDFNDELLQHRDIDIRLRPLYRFVMTGEKDNTNYALARGYENALIARFENSLPVGVSVRNEDVALSDEALAQVEAAAWDGVEPTAEQLFMRAMHEYAGKHFNSSLNYYGSAVEQAQERGTIESLYGAFYQMNRGVLRAEMIDFISSIESNVQVLSMDDSGNTRARVKDQVTRSYDYSDAIDDMKAAAEIVNDLPYVYYNLGNLYCLSSEHINSIDNYTKAIELYPYMGDAYFNRGLVLIYLKDKEKGCIDLSRAGELGVEDAYGVIKKYCEDENN
;
A
#
# COMPACT_ATOMS: atom_id res chain seq x y z
N ASN A 1 -7.45 22.56 -4.33
CA ASN A 1 -6.61 23.52 -5.08
C ASN A 1 -5.32 23.91 -4.37
N ARG A 2 -5.27 23.93 -3.01
CA ARG A 2 -4.04 24.31 -2.26
C ARG A 2 -2.91 23.29 -2.47
N VAL A 3 -3.20 22.00 -2.38
CA VAL A 3 -2.22 20.93 -2.63
C VAL A 3 -1.65 21.02 -4.04
N LEU A 4 -2.48 21.30 -5.06
CA LEU A 4 -2.04 21.39 -6.45
C LEU A 4 -1.23 22.70 -6.75
N GLN A 5 -1.17 23.64 -5.82
CA GLN A 5 -0.26 24.79 -5.92
C GLN A 5 1.17 24.38 -5.57
N ASP A 6 1.30 23.51 -4.57
CA ASP A 6 2.59 23.01 -4.10
C ASP A 6 3.03 21.76 -4.89
N GLU A 7 2.07 20.92 -5.29
CA GLU A 7 2.28 19.65 -6.00
C GLU A 7 1.36 19.56 -7.23
N PRO A 8 1.68 20.19 -8.36
CA PRO A 8 0.81 20.22 -9.54
C PRO A 8 0.54 18.85 -10.16
N GLY A 9 1.40 17.87 -9.90
CA GLY A 9 1.31 16.49 -10.40
C GLY A 9 0.68 15.50 -9.41
N ASN A 10 0.12 15.95 -8.28
CA ASN A 10 -0.49 15.02 -7.33
C ASN A 10 -1.76 14.38 -7.93
N ALA A 11 -1.60 13.13 -8.42
CA ALA A 11 -2.64 12.42 -9.16
C ALA A 11 -3.90 12.17 -8.34
N LEU A 12 -3.77 11.86 -7.04
CA LEU A 12 -4.91 11.67 -6.16
C LEU A 12 -5.74 12.95 -5.99
N THR A 13 -5.06 14.08 -5.81
CA THR A 13 -5.74 15.38 -5.69
C THR A 13 -6.42 15.78 -7.01
N LEU A 14 -5.77 15.54 -8.16
CA LEU A 14 -6.36 15.75 -9.48
C LEU A 14 -7.60 14.86 -9.66
N TYR A 15 -7.47 13.56 -9.36
CA TYR A 15 -8.57 12.60 -9.46
C TYR A 15 -9.77 13.02 -8.61
N ASN A 16 -9.56 13.32 -7.32
CA ASN A 16 -10.63 13.74 -6.42
C ASN A 16 -11.24 15.11 -6.84
N ARG A 17 -10.42 16.04 -7.32
CA ARG A 17 -10.92 17.32 -7.83
C ARG A 17 -11.79 17.11 -9.08
N GLY A 18 -11.35 16.27 -10.01
CA GLY A 18 -12.12 15.91 -11.19
C GLY A 18 -13.49 15.31 -10.85
N LEU A 19 -13.55 14.42 -9.85
CA LEU A 19 -14.82 13.87 -9.38
C LEU A 19 -15.75 14.95 -8.80
N ILE A 20 -15.21 15.85 -7.98
CA ILE A 20 -15.98 16.97 -7.41
C ILE A 20 -16.47 17.90 -8.52
N SER A 21 -15.62 18.24 -9.49
CA SER A 21 -15.98 19.06 -10.64
C SER A 21 -17.11 18.42 -11.46
N ALA A 22 -17.04 17.10 -11.67
CA ALA A 22 -18.11 16.35 -12.34
C ALA A 22 -19.45 16.42 -11.58
N GLN A 23 -19.42 16.30 -10.26
CA GLN A 23 -20.62 16.45 -9.42
C GLN A 23 -21.23 17.84 -9.48
N LEU A 24 -20.41 18.85 -9.64
CA LEU A 24 -20.84 20.25 -9.77
C LEU A 24 -21.27 20.61 -11.20
N GLY A 25 -21.19 19.67 -12.15
CA GLY A 25 -21.50 19.89 -13.55
C GLY A 25 -20.40 20.62 -14.34
N ALA A 26 -19.22 20.84 -13.73
CA ALA A 26 -18.06 21.43 -14.39
C ALA A 26 -17.28 20.33 -15.15
N TYR A 27 -17.92 19.78 -16.20
CA TYR A 27 -17.42 18.59 -16.89
C TYR A 27 -16.10 18.82 -17.62
N ASP A 28 -15.87 20.00 -18.20
CA ASP A 28 -14.61 20.31 -18.89
C ASP A 28 -13.43 20.31 -17.89
N ASP A 29 -13.62 20.88 -16.70
CA ASP A 29 -12.61 20.87 -15.64
C ASP A 29 -12.37 19.44 -15.14
N ALA A 30 -13.43 18.65 -15.02
CA ALA A 30 -13.37 17.27 -14.60
C ALA A 30 -12.58 16.40 -15.61
N LEU A 31 -12.84 16.57 -16.91
CA LEU A 31 -12.09 15.86 -17.96
C LEU A 31 -10.62 16.27 -17.96
N ALA A 32 -10.32 17.57 -17.84
CA ALA A 32 -8.93 18.04 -17.78
C ALA A 32 -8.15 17.42 -16.63
N ASP A 33 -8.80 17.24 -15.49
CA ASP A 33 -8.15 16.58 -14.34
C ASP A 33 -7.98 15.07 -14.56
N MET A 34 -8.98 14.37 -15.11
CA MET A 34 -8.86 12.95 -15.44
C MET A 34 -7.80 12.70 -16.52
N ASP A 35 -7.69 13.57 -17.51
CA ASP A 35 -6.64 13.51 -18.53
C ASP A 35 -5.25 13.64 -17.91
N ARG A 36 -5.09 14.54 -16.95
CA ARG A 36 -3.81 14.69 -16.23
C ARG A 36 -3.49 13.43 -15.41
N VAL A 37 -4.47 12.83 -14.74
CA VAL A 37 -4.29 11.56 -14.04
C VAL A 37 -3.83 10.47 -15.01
N LEU A 38 -4.46 10.35 -16.18
CA LEU A 38 -4.11 9.35 -17.19
C LEU A 38 -2.77 9.64 -17.88
N ASN A 39 -2.34 10.91 -17.94
CA ASN A 39 -0.99 11.25 -18.39
C ASN A 39 0.09 10.85 -17.37
N ILE A 40 -0.24 10.89 -16.07
CA ILE A 40 0.66 10.43 -15.00
C ILE A 40 0.67 8.89 -14.96
N ASN A 41 -0.51 8.27 -15.01
CA ASN A 41 -0.65 6.82 -15.05
C ASN A 41 -1.64 6.36 -16.14
N PRO A 42 -1.13 5.94 -17.31
CA PRO A 42 -1.94 5.44 -18.42
C PRO A 42 -2.65 4.11 -18.15
N GLU A 43 -2.38 3.46 -17.02
CA GLU A 43 -3.02 2.20 -16.60
C GLU A 43 -4.05 2.39 -15.48
N ASN A 44 -4.41 3.63 -15.16
CA ASN A 44 -5.39 3.91 -14.13
C ASN A 44 -6.82 3.56 -14.57
N VAL A 45 -7.28 2.39 -14.16
CA VAL A 45 -8.61 1.86 -14.51
C VAL A 45 -9.75 2.75 -14.03
N LEU A 46 -9.64 3.31 -12.82
CA LEU A 46 -10.69 4.15 -12.25
C LEU A 46 -10.78 5.51 -12.94
N ALA A 47 -9.67 6.06 -13.41
CA ALA A 47 -9.69 7.30 -14.18
C ALA A 47 -10.40 7.11 -15.51
N TYR A 48 -10.13 6.04 -16.25
CA TYR A 48 -10.90 5.69 -17.46
C TYR A 48 -12.38 5.49 -17.15
N PHE A 49 -12.69 4.70 -16.13
CA PHE A 49 -14.08 4.42 -15.76
C PHE A 49 -14.86 5.69 -15.43
N ASN A 50 -14.28 6.61 -14.65
CA ASN A 50 -14.95 7.84 -14.26
C ASN A 50 -14.96 8.87 -15.39
N ARG A 51 -13.91 8.96 -16.23
CA ARG A 51 -13.92 9.81 -17.42
C ARG A 51 -14.99 9.37 -18.41
N ALA A 52 -15.16 8.05 -18.61
CA ALA A 52 -16.27 7.51 -19.39
C ALA A 52 -17.64 7.96 -18.87
N SER A 53 -17.81 7.97 -17.55
CA SER A 53 -19.07 8.44 -16.94
C SER A 53 -19.29 9.95 -17.17
N ILE A 54 -18.24 10.75 -17.13
CA ILE A 54 -18.31 12.19 -17.46
C ILE A 54 -18.68 12.37 -18.96
N PHE A 55 -18.09 11.61 -19.86
CA PHE A 55 -18.43 11.64 -21.28
C PHE A 55 -19.91 11.33 -21.55
N ILE A 56 -20.51 10.42 -20.76
CA ILE A 56 -21.95 10.14 -20.87
C ILE A 56 -22.79 11.37 -20.53
N GLU A 57 -22.46 12.08 -19.43
CA GLU A 57 -23.16 13.28 -19.02
C GLU A 57 -23.09 14.39 -20.09
N MET A 58 -21.99 14.40 -20.85
CA MET A 58 -21.78 15.32 -21.97
C MET A 58 -22.40 14.82 -23.27
N GLY A 59 -23.01 13.63 -23.32
CA GLY A 59 -23.53 12.98 -24.52
C GLY A 59 -22.48 12.46 -25.49
N MET A 60 -21.22 12.38 -25.07
CA MET A 60 -20.07 11.89 -25.84
C MET A 60 -19.98 10.36 -25.74
N TYR A 61 -20.98 9.65 -26.22
CA TYR A 61 -21.13 8.21 -26.01
C TYR A 61 -20.04 7.36 -26.63
N ARG A 62 -19.39 7.79 -27.71
CA ARG A 62 -18.31 7.06 -28.36
C ARG A 62 -17.04 7.10 -27.51
N ASP A 63 -16.71 8.28 -27.00
CA ASP A 63 -15.56 8.46 -26.13
C ASP A 63 -15.75 7.68 -24.82
N ALA A 64 -16.98 7.65 -24.30
CA ALA A 64 -17.31 6.81 -23.15
C ALA A 64 -17.10 5.31 -23.41
N LEU A 65 -17.44 4.81 -24.62
CA LEU A 65 -17.17 3.41 -24.97
C LEU A 65 -15.68 3.09 -25.00
N GLU A 66 -14.88 3.96 -25.60
CA GLU A 66 -13.41 3.77 -25.68
C GLU A 66 -12.79 3.67 -24.28
N ASP A 67 -13.22 4.54 -23.38
CA ASP A 67 -12.73 4.53 -21.99
C ASP A 67 -13.21 3.31 -21.21
N TYR A 68 -14.48 2.88 -21.36
CA TYR A 68 -14.93 1.63 -20.74
C TYR A 68 -14.23 0.41 -21.34
N ASP A 69 -13.96 0.40 -22.63
CA ASP A 69 -13.20 -0.66 -23.28
C ASP A 69 -11.80 -0.74 -22.66
N ARG A 70 -11.14 0.40 -22.49
CA ARG A 70 -9.82 0.46 -21.87
C ARG A 70 -9.84 0.03 -20.40
N ALA A 71 -10.82 0.47 -19.63
CA ALA A 71 -10.98 0.04 -18.24
C ALA A 71 -11.19 -1.48 -18.13
N ILE A 72 -11.94 -2.08 -19.03
CA ILE A 72 -12.19 -3.53 -19.06
C ILE A 72 -10.96 -4.30 -19.54
N GLU A 73 -10.21 -3.79 -20.50
CA GLU A 73 -8.93 -4.39 -20.93
C GLU A 73 -7.94 -4.47 -19.78
N LEU A 74 -7.80 -3.36 -19.03
CA LEU A 74 -6.91 -3.28 -17.88
C LEU A 74 -7.39 -4.14 -16.71
N TYR A 75 -8.71 -4.18 -16.48
CA TYR A 75 -9.31 -4.97 -15.41
C TYR A 75 -10.55 -5.74 -15.88
N PRO A 76 -10.38 -6.96 -16.43
CA PRO A 76 -11.47 -7.76 -17.01
C PRO A 76 -12.56 -8.21 -16.03
N ASP A 77 -12.35 -8.08 -14.71
CA ASP A 77 -13.34 -8.45 -13.70
C ASP A 77 -14.18 -7.25 -13.21
N PHE A 78 -14.02 -6.08 -13.83
CA PHE A 78 -14.74 -4.87 -13.45
C PHE A 78 -16.21 -4.89 -13.88
N ALA A 79 -17.06 -5.58 -13.14
CA ALA A 79 -18.48 -5.77 -13.45
C ALA A 79 -19.23 -4.45 -13.72
N LYS A 80 -18.92 -3.37 -12.96
CA LYS A 80 -19.55 -2.06 -13.16
C LYS A 80 -19.19 -1.43 -14.52
N ALA A 81 -17.98 -1.62 -15.02
CA ALA A 81 -17.59 -1.12 -16.32
C ALA A 81 -18.38 -1.81 -17.44
N TYR A 82 -18.59 -3.12 -17.35
CA TYR A 82 -19.47 -3.84 -18.28
C TYR A 82 -20.91 -3.33 -18.21
N MET A 83 -21.43 -3.09 -17.01
CA MET A 83 -22.81 -2.58 -16.84
C MET A 83 -22.99 -1.21 -17.46
N ASN A 84 -22.07 -0.28 -17.20
CA ASN A 84 -22.12 1.07 -17.76
C ASN A 84 -21.88 1.05 -19.29
N ARG A 85 -20.96 0.19 -19.78
CA ARG A 85 -20.77 0.01 -21.22
C ARG A 85 -22.02 -0.55 -21.91
N ALA A 86 -22.72 -1.48 -21.26
CA ALA A 86 -23.99 -1.99 -21.74
C ALA A 86 -25.03 -0.86 -21.87
N TYR A 87 -25.11 0.02 -20.91
CA TYR A 87 -26.00 1.19 -20.96
C TYR A 87 -25.67 2.08 -22.16
N VAL A 88 -24.40 2.42 -22.35
CA VAL A 88 -23.99 3.27 -23.49
C VAL A 88 -24.28 2.59 -24.83
N LYS A 89 -24.01 1.29 -24.96
CA LYS A 89 -24.36 0.52 -26.17
C LYS A 89 -25.87 0.54 -26.44
N ASN A 90 -26.69 0.47 -25.39
CA ASN A 90 -28.12 0.58 -25.50
C ASN A 90 -28.57 1.96 -26.05
N LEU A 91 -27.97 3.04 -25.51
CA LEU A 91 -28.23 4.41 -26.01
C LEU A 91 -27.85 4.56 -27.49
N LEU A 92 -26.81 3.88 -27.94
CA LEU A 92 -26.36 3.88 -29.33
C LEU A 92 -27.15 2.90 -30.24
N GLY A 93 -28.11 2.16 -29.69
CA GLY A 93 -28.95 1.21 -30.44
C GLY A 93 -28.29 -0.15 -30.66
N ASP A 94 -27.11 -0.46 -30.10
CA ASP A 94 -26.49 -1.76 -30.18
C ASP A 94 -26.99 -2.67 -29.05
N PHE A 95 -28.26 -3.07 -29.17
CA PHE A 95 -28.95 -3.88 -28.17
C PHE A 95 -28.31 -5.27 -27.99
N LYS A 96 -27.71 -5.83 -29.03
CA LYS A 96 -27.09 -7.17 -28.96
C LYS A 96 -25.82 -7.16 -28.09
N SER A 97 -24.93 -6.21 -28.33
CA SER A 97 -23.69 -6.09 -27.55
C SER A 97 -23.98 -5.56 -26.15
N SER A 98 -25.00 -4.69 -25.98
CA SER A 98 -25.49 -4.25 -24.69
C SER A 98 -25.92 -5.43 -23.82
N LYS A 99 -26.77 -6.32 -24.34
CA LYS A 99 -27.20 -7.52 -23.60
C LYS A 99 -26.02 -8.40 -23.21
N LYS A 100 -25.05 -8.60 -24.10
CA LYS A 100 -23.86 -9.40 -23.81
C LYS A 100 -23.06 -8.84 -22.64
N ASP A 101 -22.85 -7.53 -22.63
CA ASP A 101 -22.13 -6.87 -21.54
C ASP A 101 -22.91 -6.94 -20.22
N TYR A 102 -24.21 -6.75 -20.26
CA TYR A 102 -25.08 -6.88 -19.09
C TYR A 102 -25.03 -8.30 -18.51
N ASP A 103 -25.17 -9.33 -19.34
CA ASP A 103 -25.09 -10.73 -18.92
C ASP A 103 -23.69 -11.03 -18.32
N THR A 104 -22.63 -10.47 -18.92
CA THR A 104 -21.27 -10.61 -18.41
C THR A 104 -21.12 -9.94 -17.03
N ALA A 105 -21.66 -8.74 -16.86
CA ALA A 105 -21.64 -8.03 -15.58
C ALA A 105 -22.35 -8.84 -14.48
N GLN A 106 -23.53 -9.38 -14.76
CA GLN A 106 -24.30 -10.19 -13.83
C GLN A 106 -23.53 -11.45 -13.40
N LYS A 107 -22.93 -12.12 -14.38
CA LYS A 107 -22.09 -13.30 -14.11
C LYS A 107 -20.92 -12.96 -13.19
N LYS A 108 -20.21 -11.88 -13.47
CA LYS A 108 -19.07 -11.44 -12.63
C LYS A 108 -19.51 -11.06 -11.20
N VAL A 109 -20.65 -10.40 -11.04
CA VAL A 109 -21.23 -10.12 -9.72
C VAL A 109 -21.57 -11.38 -8.97
N GLN A 110 -22.15 -12.38 -9.68
CA GLN A 110 -22.50 -13.66 -9.07
C GLN A 110 -21.24 -14.45 -8.66
N GLU A 111 -20.25 -14.53 -9.55
CA GLU A 111 -18.96 -15.18 -9.26
C GLU A 111 -18.28 -14.54 -8.06
N TYR A 112 -18.32 -13.21 -7.95
CA TYR A 112 -17.79 -12.49 -6.80
C TYR A 112 -18.54 -12.83 -5.49
N ARG A 113 -19.88 -12.90 -5.54
CA ARG A 113 -20.70 -13.28 -4.36
C ARG A 113 -20.43 -14.70 -3.90
N GLU A 114 -20.31 -15.64 -4.84
CA GLU A 114 -20.05 -17.05 -4.53
C GLU A 114 -18.65 -17.22 -3.92
N ARG A 115 -17.66 -16.53 -4.47
CA ARG A 115 -16.31 -16.54 -3.93
C ARG A 115 -16.24 -15.88 -2.54
N SER A 116 -16.87 -14.73 -2.33
CA SER A 116 -16.88 -14.07 -1.02
C SER A 116 -17.66 -14.82 0.06
N ALA A 117 -18.55 -15.75 -0.32
CA ALA A 117 -19.29 -16.60 0.61
C ALA A 117 -18.53 -17.87 1.01
N SER A 118 -17.47 -18.25 0.27
CA SER A 118 -16.72 -19.50 0.49
C SER A 118 -15.44 -19.34 1.32
N ASP A 119 -15.15 -18.17 1.85
CA ASP A 119 -13.87 -17.83 2.54
C ASP A 119 -12.61 -18.15 1.69
N GLU A 120 -12.75 -18.59 0.46
CA GLU A 120 -11.66 -18.99 -0.43
C GLU A 120 -11.05 -17.84 -1.23
N VAL A 121 -11.58 -16.63 -1.13
CA VAL A 121 -11.05 -15.49 -1.85
C VAL A 121 -10.44 -14.50 -0.91
N SER A 122 -9.17 -14.68 -0.68
CA SER A 122 -8.29 -13.62 -0.29
C SER A 122 -8.35 -12.50 -1.35
N PHE A 123 -8.57 -11.29 -0.92
CA PHE A 123 -8.48 -10.09 -1.76
C PHE A 123 -7.10 -9.97 -2.42
N ALA A 124 -6.11 -10.65 -1.88
CA ALA A 124 -4.74 -10.74 -2.35
C ALA A 124 -4.58 -11.49 -3.68
N ASP A 125 -5.44 -12.45 -4.01
CA ASP A 125 -5.44 -13.10 -5.33
C ASP A 125 -5.81 -12.11 -6.46
N THR A 126 -6.39 -10.99 -6.10
CA THR A 126 -6.66 -9.88 -7.00
C THR A 126 -5.55 -8.85 -7.02
N THR A 127 -4.51 -8.95 -6.20
CA THR A 127 -3.49 -7.90 -6.01
C THR A 127 -2.81 -7.46 -7.29
N ARG A 128 -2.47 -8.39 -8.18
CA ARG A 128 -1.87 -8.03 -9.47
C ARG A 128 -2.84 -7.30 -10.40
N LYS A 129 -4.12 -7.63 -10.35
CA LYS A 129 -5.18 -7.00 -11.14
C LYS A 129 -5.73 -5.74 -10.45
N TYR A 130 -5.74 -5.76 -9.12
CA TYR A 130 -6.26 -4.68 -8.31
C TYR A 130 -5.27 -3.52 -8.20
N SER A 131 -3.98 -3.78 -8.18
CA SER A 131 -2.94 -2.76 -8.26
C SER A 131 -3.06 -1.94 -9.55
N THR A 132 -3.40 -2.59 -10.67
CA THR A 132 -3.69 -1.90 -11.95
C THR A 132 -4.93 -1.02 -11.85
N LEU A 133 -5.94 -1.45 -11.08
CA LEU A 133 -7.18 -0.68 -10.89
C LEU A 133 -6.94 0.64 -10.16
N ILE A 134 -5.98 0.66 -9.23
CA ILE A 134 -5.81 1.74 -8.27
C ILE A 134 -4.52 2.52 -8.48
N ALA A 135 -3.61 2.04 -9.35
CA ALA A 135 -2.34 2.71 -9.59
C ALA A 135 -2.55 4.17 -10.05
N LEU A 136 -2.87 4.99 -9.09
CA LEU A 136 -2.63 6.42 -9.15
C LEU A 136 -1.15 6.54 -8.81
N ASP A 137 -0.31 7.03 -9.68
CA ASP A 137 1.03 7.49 -9.32
C ASP A 137 0.85 8.75 -8.45
N ALA A 138 0.35 8.53 -7.26
CA ALA A 138 0.19 9.56 -6.28
C ALA A 138 1.40 9.52 -5.35
N ASP A 139 1.82 10.68 -4.98
CA ASP A 139 2.89 10.88 -4.03
C ASP A 139 2.56 10.20 -2.68
N PHE A 140 2.99 8.95 -2.52
CA PHE A 140 2.87 8.19 -1.27
C PHE A 140 3.71 8.78 -0.15
N ALA A 141 4.63 9.68 -0.49
CA ALA A 141 5.67 10.14 0.39
C ALA A 141 5.19 10.96 1.61
N LYS A 142 3.91 11.26 1.75
CA LYS A 142 3.44 12.19 2.78
C LYS A 142 2.13 11.85 3.47
N LYS A 143 1.61 10.65 3.34
CA LYS A 143 0.45 10.28 4.15
C LYS A 143 0.87 9.30 5.22
N ASP A 144 0.78 9.81 6.43
CA ASP A 144 0.79 9.01 7.62
C ASP A 144 -0.14 7.81 7.45
N PHE A 145 0.37 6.63 7.70
CA PHE A 145 -0.29 5.32 7.79
C PHE A 145 -1.54 5.33 8.71
N ASN A 146 -2.03 6.46 9.09
CA ASN A 146 -2.52 6.74 10.41
C ASN A 146 -4.02 6.88 10.55
N ASP A 147 -4.83 7.06 9.50
CA ASP A 147 -6.10 7.71 9.83
C ASP A 147 -7.39 6.87 9.79
N GLU A 148 -7.49 5.66 9.24
CA GLU A 148 -8.84 5.13 9.00
C GLU A 148 -9.16 3.68 9.38
N LEU A 149 -8.19 2.83 9.70
CA LEU A 149 -8.47 1.39 9.86
C LEU A 149 -8.99 0.97 11.25
N LEU A 150 -8.91 1.84 12.24
CA LEU A 150 -9.25 1.49 13.63
C LEU A 150 -10.37 2.34 14.27
N GLN A 151 -11.16 3.03 13.46
CA GLN A 151 -12.14 4.04 13.90
C GLN A 151 -13.39 3.53 14.65
N HIS A 152 -13.48 2.29 15.06
CA HIS A 152 -14.69 1.80 15.74
C HIS A 152 -14.61 1.62 17.25
N ARG A 153 -13.55 2.10 17.90
CA ARG A 153 -13.49 2.16 19.35
C ARG A 153 -12.82 3.46 19.75
N ASP A 154 -13.11 3.95 20.95
CA ASP A 154 -12.64 5.21 21.54
C ASP A 154 -11.10 5.38 21.63
N ILE A 155 -10.33 4.51 20.98
CA ILE A 155 -8.88 4.49 20.97
C ILE A 155 -8.39 4.58 19.53
N ASP A 156 -7.77 5.71 19.22
CA ASP A 156 -7.06 5.96 17.96
C ASP A 156 -5.68 5.27 18.03
N ILE A 157 -5.56 4.07 17.43
CA ILE A 157 -4.28 3.34 17.40
C ILE A 157 -3.55 3.73 16.13
N ARG A 158 -2.51 4.57 16.29
CA ARG A 158 -1.57 4.90 15.22
C ARG A 158 -0.31 4.06 15.39
N LEU A 159 -0.18 3.00 14.59
CA LEU A 159 1.01 2.18 14.61
C LEU A 159 2.20 2.95 14.02
N ARG A 160 3.39 2.74 14.58
CA ARG A 160 4.63 3.20 13.97
C ARG A 160 4.88 2.40 12.68
N PRO A 161 5.50 3.03 11.64
CA PRO A 161 5.64 2.42 10.32
C PRO A 161 6.44 1.12 10.31
N LEU A 162 6.29 0.35 9.23
CA LEU A 162 7.01 -0.90 9.00
C LEU A 162 8.49 -0.65 8.69
N TYR A 163 9.36 -1.56 9.13
CA TYR A 163 10.79 -1.53 8.83
C TYR A 163 11.10 -2.23 7.51
N ARG A 164 11.94 -1.61 6.69
CA ARG A 164 12.47 -2.16 5.45
C ARG A 164 13.88 -1.68 5.17
N PHE A 165 14.58 -2.31 4.26
CA PHE A 165 15.78 -1.72 3.68
C PHE A 165 15.40 -0.55 2.78
N VAL A 166 16.06 0.57 3.02
CA VAL A 166 15.96 1.78 2.19
C VAL A 166 17.33 2.17 1.67
N MET A 167 17.36 2.81 0.52
CA MET A 167 18.60 3.41 -0.02
C MET A 167 18.92 4.69 0.75
N THR A 168 20.21 4.87 1.09
CA THR A 168 20.69 6.04 1.85
C THR A 168 21.61 6.95 1.04
N GLY A 169 21.92 6.59 -0.22
CA GLY A 169 22.77 7.33 -1.12
C GLY A 169 24.25 7.13 -0.86
N GLU A 170 24.78 7.56 0.26
CA GLU A 170 26.15 7.29 0.68
C GLU A 170 26.19 6.05 1.58
N LYS A 171 27.27 5.27 1.45
CA LYS A 171 27.56 4.24 2.47
C LYS A 171 27.84 4.97 3.76
N ASP A 172 26.84 5.02 4.63
CA ASP A 172 26.96 5.67 5.91
C ASP A 172 27.89 4.85 6.80
N ASN A 173 29.12 5.33 6.97
CA ASN A 173 30.05 4.75 7.93
C ASN A 173 29.72 5.14 9.37
N THR A 174 28.76 6.03 9.56
CA THR A 174 28.22 6.32 10.87
C THR A 174 27.25 5.21 11.24
N ASN A 175 27.71 4.32 12.08
CA ASN A 175 26.90 3.33 12.76
C ASN A 175 25.80 4.04 13.54
N TYR A 176 24.64 4.29 12.91
CA TYR A 176 23.43 4.73 13.63
C TYR A 176 22.99 3.71 14.68
N ALA A 177 23.46 2.47 14.54
CA ALA A 177 23.45 1.44 15.57
C ALA A 177 24.13 1.88 16.88
N LEU A 178 25.04 2.85 16.87
CA LEU A 178 25.79 3.26 18.05
C LEU A 178 24.95 4.04 19.09
N ALA A 179 23.79 4.51 18.75
CA ALA A 179 22.86 5.02 19.75
C ALA A 179 22.06 3.93 20.47
N ARG A 180 22.58 2.71 20.66
CA ARG A 180 21.99 1.46 21.19
C ARG A 180 21.42 0.54 20.11
N GLY A 181 22.08 0.46 18.94
CA GLY A 181 21.59 -0.26 17.79
C GLY A 181 21.59 -1.79 17.95
N TYR A 182 20.75 -2.42 17.18
CA TYR A 182 20.76 -3.85 16.95
C TYR A 182 21.88 -4.18 15.96
N GLU A 183 22.91 -4.88 16.40
CA GLU A 183 23.99 -5.35 15.54
C GLU A 183 23.66 -6.76 15.03
N ASN A 184 23.59 -6.92 13.72
CA ASN A 184 23.43 -8.21 13.07
C ASN A 184 24.46 -8.35 11.96
N ALA A 185 25.31 -9.38 12.08
CA ALA A 185 26.41 -9.60 11.14
C ALA A 185 25.92 -9.89 9.71
N LEU A 186 24.74 -10.48 9.55
CA LEU A 186 24.15 -10.75 8.24
C LEU A 186 23.68 -9.46 7.57
N ILE A 187 23.02 -8.57 8.32
CA ILE A 187 22.63 -7.24 7.83
C ILE A 187 23.88 -6.47 7.38
N ALA A 188 24.88 -6.36 8.24
CA ALA A 188 26.12 -5.65 7.92
C ALA A 188 26.83 -6.23 6.70
N ARG A 189 26.82 -7.56 6.55
CA ARG A 189 27.39 -8.23 5.37
C ARG A 189 26.60 -7.90 4.11
N PHE A 190 25.28 -7.91 4.19
CA PHE A 190 24.41 -7.58 3.07
C PHE A 190 24.59 -6.11 2.64
N GLU A 191 24.55 -5.17 3.57
CA GLU A 191 24.78 -3.75 3.31
C GLU A 191 26.16 -3.51 2.64
N ASN A 192 27.18 -4.23 3.06
CA ASN A 192 28.51 -4.15 2.46
C ASN A 192 28.61 -4.81 1.08
N SER A 193 27.74 -5.77 0.76
CA SER A 193 27.73 -6.45 -0.55
C SER A 193 27.15 -5.57 -1.65
N LEU A 194 26.33 -4.58 -1.29
CA LEU A 194 25.71 -3.67 -2.26
C LEU A 194 26.66 -2.51 -2.62
N PRO A 195 26.68 -2.08 -3.89
CA PRO A 195 27.53 -0.96 -4.32
C PRO A 195 27.03 0.41 -3.87
N VAL A 196 25.81 0.48 -3.34
CA VAL A 196 25.12 1.69 -2.85
C VAL A 196 24.87 1.59 -1.35
N GLY A 197 24.70 2.73 -0.69
CA GLY A 197 24.32 2.77 0.72
C GLY A 197 22.89 2.29 0.91
N VAL A 198 22.69 1.34 1.83
CA VAL A 198 21.38 0.87 2.27
C VAL A 198 21.38 0.73 3.79
N SER A 199 20.21 0.87 4.41
CA SER A 199 20.04 0.59 5.84
C SER A 199 18.59 0.20 6.14
N VAL A 200 18.38 -0.51 7.25
CA VAL A 200 17.03 -0.86 7.72
C VAL A 200 16.42 0.33 8.43
N ARG A 201 15.31 0.85 7.93
CA ARG A 201 14.56 1.98 8.49
C ARG A 201 13.05 1.80 8.33
N ASN A 202 12.30 2.55 9.11
CA ASN A 202 10.84 2.68 9.00
C ASN A 202 10.40 4.05 8.44
N GLU A 203 11.34 4.83 7.95
CA GLU A 203 11.11 6.14 7.31
C GLU A 203 11.78 6.16 5.95
N ASP A 204 11.19 6.90 5.01
CA ASP A 204 11.80 7.13 3.71
C ASP A 204 12.98 8.10 3.83
N VAL A 205 14.01 7.85 3.02
CA VAL A 205 15.16 8.74 2.88
C VAL A 205 15.09 9.40 1.51
N ALA A 206 15.06 10.73 1.49
CA ALA A 206 15.16 11.46 0.23
C ALA A 206 16.55 11.28 -0.37
N LEU A 207 16.63 10.78 -1.59
CA LEU A 207 17.88 10.64 -2.34
C LEU A 207 18.11 11.84 -3.24
N SER A 208 19.38 12.24 -3.39
CA SER A 208 19.75 13.20 -4.42
C SER A 208 19.68 12.57 -5.82
N ASP A 209 19.54 13.39 -6.85
CA ASP A 209 19.56 12.92 -8.24
C ASP A 209 20.86 12.17 -8.58
N GLU A 210 21.99 12.58 -7.99
CA GLU A 210 23.28 11.91 -8.14
C GLU A 210 23.29 10.52 -7.53
N ALA A 211 22.70 10.37 -6.34
CA ALA A 211 22.57 9.07 -5.67
C ALA A 211 21.64 8.13 -6.45
N LEU A 212 20.53 8.64 -6.97
CA LEU A 212 19.63 7.86 -7.84
C LEU A 212 20.32 7.39 -9.10
N ALA A 213 21.10 8.26 -9.78
CA ALA A 213 21.88 7.89 -10.97
C ALA A 213 22.94 6.83 -10.66
N GLN A 214 23.59 6.86 -9.49
CA GLN A 214 24.53 5.82 -9.07
C GLN A 214 23.82 4.47 -8.84
N VAL A 215 22.66 4.49 -8.21
CA VAL A 215 21.83 3.28 -8.02
C VAL A 215 21.42 2.71 -9.38
N GLU A 216 20.94 3.55 -10.29
CA GLU A 216 20.54 3.14 -11.61
C GLU A 216 21.73 2.49 -12.38
N ALA A 217 22.88 3.14 -12.40
CA ALA A 217 24.07 2.60 -13.03
C ALA A 217 24.46 1.22 -12.47
N ALA A 218 24.43 1.05 -11.16
CA ALA A 218 24.81 -0.21 -10.52
C ALA A 218 23.74 -1.31 -10.70
N ALA A 219 22.45 -0.95 -10.62
CA ALA A 219 21.35 -1.89 -10.72
C ALA A 219 21.14 -2.45 -12.13
N TRP A 220 21.47 -1.68 -13.17
CA TRP A 220 21.30 -2.07 -14.58
C TRP A 220 22.60 -2.44 -15.29
N ASP A 221 23.71 -2.62 -14.55
CA ASP A 221 24.96 -3.11 -15.12
C ASP A 221 24.86 -4.62 -15.45
N GLY A 222 25.23 -4.97 -16.67
CA GLY A 222 25.26 -6.36 -17.14
C GLY A 222 23.98 -6.84 -17.86
N VAL A 223 24.06 -8.06 -18.43
CA VAL A 223 23.00 -8.64 -19.27
C VAL A 223 22.03 -9.49 -18.43
N GLU A 224 22.54 -10.22 -17.45
CA GLU A 224 21.74 -11.04 -16.53
C GLU A 224 21.87 -10.47 -15.10
N PRO A 225 20.80 -9.93 -14.52
CA PRO A 225 20.88 -9.32 -13.19
C PRO A 225 21.05 -10.37 -12.09
N THR A 226 21.87 -10.04 -11.10
CA THR A 226 21.94 -10.81 -9.85
C THR A 226 20.73 -10.51 -8.94
N ALA A 227 20.52 -11.34 -7.92
CA ALA A 227 19.45 -11.10 -6.93
C ALA A 227 19.60 -9.74 -6.24
N GLU A 228 20.85 -9.34 -5.94
CA GLU A 228 21.17 -8.04 -5.35
C GLU A 228 20.85 -6.88 -6.30
N GLN A 229 21.12 -7.06 -7.59
CA GLN A 229 20.76 -6.07 -8.61
C GLN A 229 19.24 -5.97 -8.79
N LEU A 230 18.54 -7.11 -8.79
CA LEU A 230 17.08 -7.12 -8.81
C LEU A 230 16.49 -6.43 -7.58
N PHE A 231 17.07 -6.64 -6.40
CA PHE A 231 16.68 -5.96 -5.18
C PHE A 231 16.90 -4.44 -5.27
N MET A 232 18.05 -4.00 -5.81
CA MET A 232 18.31 -2.58 -6.04
C MET A 232 17.33 -1.97 -7.07
N ARG A 233 17.02 -2.69 -8.15
CA ARG A 233 15.98 -2.27 -9.11
C ARG A 233 14.64 -2.11 -8.44
N ALA A 234 14.28 -3.06 -7.58
CA ALA A 234 13.02 -2.99 -6.82
C ALA A 234 12.96 -1.74 -5.93
N MET A 235 14.04 -1.44 -5.19
CA MET A 235 14.11 -0.23 -4.37
C MET A 235 14.09 1.05 -5.21
N HIS A 236 14.75 1.08 -6.36
CA HIS A 236 14.74 2.21 -7.28
C HIS A 236 13.33 2.47 -7.83
N GLU A 237 12.66 1.43 -8.33
CA GLU A 237 11.28 1.51 -8.80
C GLU A 237 10.30 1.93 -7.67
N TYR A 238 10.56 1.46 -6.44
CA TYR A 238 9.81 1.91 -5.28
C TYR A 238 9.99 3.42 -5.03
N ALA A 239 11.22 3.93 -5.08
CA ALA A 239 11.50 5.35 -4.93
C ALA A 239 10.83 6.19 -6.02
N GLY A 240 10.76 5.66 -7.25
CA GLY A 240 10.00 6.23 -8.38
C GLY A 240 8.49 6.03 -8.30
N LYS A 241 7.99 5.39 -7.24
CA LYS A 241 6.56 5.05 -7.04
C LYS A 241 5.98 4.07 -8.07
N HIS A 242 6.84 3.32 -8.76
CA HIS A 242 6.46 2.28 -9.71
C HIS A 242 6.27 0.94 -8.98
N PHE A 243 5.24 0.85 -8.13
CA PHE A 243 5.06 -0.25 -7.17
C PHE A 243 4.93 -1.62 -7.84
N ASN A 244 4.26 -1.71 -8.99
CA ASN A 244 4.13 -2.97 -9.73
C ASN A 244 5.48 -3.47 -10.26
N SER A 245 6.30 -2.58 -10.82
CA SER A 245 7.65 -2.91 -11.27
C SER A 245 8.52 -3.33 -10.08
N SER A 246 8.43 -2.59 -8.97
CA SER A 246 9.11 -2.90 -7.72
C SER A 246 8.73 -4.29 -7.21
N LEU A 247 7.43 -4.62 -7.16
CA LEU A 247 6.94 -5.92 -6.72
C LEU A 247 7.46 -7.07 -7.60
N ASN A 248 7.48 -6.88 -8.92
CA ASN A 248 8.02 -7.87 -9.86
C ASN A 248 9.51 -8.10 -9.61
N TYR A 249 10.31 -7.04 -9.44
CA TYR A 249 11.74 -7.17 -9.18
C TYR A 249 12.02 -7.82 -7.82
N TYR A 250 11.26 -7.49 -6.76
CA TYR A 250 11.38 -8.22 -5.48
C TYR A 250 11.02 -9.70 -5.65
N GLY A 251 9.98 -10.03 -6.42
CA GLY A 251 9.61 -11.41 -6.73
C GLY A 251 10.77 -12.17 -7.37
N SER A 252 11.35 -11.61 -8.43
CA SER A 252 12.51 -12.22 -9.13
C SER A 252 13.74 -12.34 -8.23
N ALA A 253 14.01 -11.36 -7.35
CA ALA A 253 15.11 -11.44 -6.39
C ALA A 253 14.92 -12.58 -5.39
N VAL A 254 13.69 -12.78 -4.89
CA VAL A 254 13.34 -13.89 -3.98
C VAL A 254 13.52 -15.23 -4.67
N GLU A 255 12.99 -15.40 -5.89
CA GLU A 255 13.13 -16.64 -6.66
C GLU A 255 14.60 -16.98 -6.90
N GLN A 256 15.41 -16.01 -7.34
CA GLN A 256 16.82 -16.24 -7.60
C GLN A 256 17.62 -16.55 -6.32
N ALA A 257 17.25 -15.97 -5.16
CA ALA A 257 17.89 -16.28 -3.89
C ALA A 257 17.63 -17.73 -3.43
N GLN A 258 16.46 -18.29 -3.70
CA GLN A 258 16.11 -19.68 -3.34
C GLN A 258 16.94 -20.71 -4.12
N GLU A 259 17.40 -20.39 -5.31
CA GLU A 259 18.19 -21.27 -6.15
C GLU A 259 19.67 -21.34 -5.71
N ARG A 260 20.13 -20.40 -4.90
CA ARG A 260 21.52 -20.31 -4.43
C ARG A 260 21.68 -21.01 -3.10
N GLY A 261 22.35 -22.14 -3.07
CA GLY A 261 22.68 -22.89 -1.84
C GLY A 261 23.84 -22.28 -1.01
N THR A 262 24.04 -20.98 -1.02
CA THR A 262 25.14 -20.24 -0.38
C THR A 262 24.62 -19.31 0.73
N ILE A 263 25.53 -18.61 1.43
CA ILE A 263 25.14 -17.62 2.45
C ILE A 263 24.30 -16.48 1.86
N GLU A 264 24.46 -16.20 0.56
CA GLU A 264 23.65 -15.22 -0.16
C GLU A 264 22.18 -15.66 -0.25
N SER A 265 21.86 -16.94 -0.12
CA SER A 265 20.46 -17.38 -0.02
C SER A 265 19.75 -16.82 1.22
N LEU A 266 20.50 -16.51 2.29
CA LEU A 266 19.94 -15.86 3.48
C LEU A 266 19.48 -14.42 3.22
N TYR A 267 20.01 -13.77 2.19
CA TYR A 267 19.52 -12.44 1.77
C TYR A 267 18.09 -12.48 1.25
N GLY A 268 17.60 -13.66 0.86
CA GLY A 268 16.19 -13.89 0.55
C GLY A 268 15.24 -13.41 1.65
N ALA A 269 15.66 -13.47 2.93
CA ALA A 269 14.87 -12.92 4.04
C ALA A 269 14.66 -11.40 3.91
N PHE A 270 15.68 -10.67 3.46
CA PHE A 270 15.60 -9.21 3.26
C PHE A 270 14.74 -8.84 2.06
N TYR A 271 14.83 -9.64 0.99
CA TYR A 271 14.00 -9.45 -0.21
C TYR A 271 12.54 -9.69 0.11
N GLN A 272 12.23 -10.74 0.86
CA GLN A 272 10.87 -11.03 1.33
C GLN A 272 10.36 -9.97 2.29
N MET A 273 11.19 -9.50 3.24
CA MET A 273 10.81 -8.42 4.14
C MET A 273 10.39 -7.16 3.37
N ASN A 274 11.21 -6.70 2.42
CA ASN A 274 10.87 -5.52 1.62
C ASN A 274 9.64 -5.75 0.73
N ARG A 275 9.48 -6.95 0.15
CA ARG A 275 8.31 -7.30 -0.65
C ARG A 275 7.04 -7.29 0.19
N GLY A 276 7.08 -7.85 1.39
CA GLY A 276 5.96 -7.87 2.31
C GLY A 276 5.56 -6.46 2.77
N VAL A 277 6.54 -5.58 3.04
CA VAL A 277 6.26 -4.17 3.35
C VAL A 277 5.60 -3.47 2.16
N LEU A 278 6.13 -3.65 0.95
CA LEU A 278 5.54 -3.07 -0.26
C LEU A 278 4.08 -3.53 -0.44
N ARG A 279 3.79 -4.83 -0.25
CA ARG A 279 2.43 -5.37 -0.32
C ARG A 279 1.50 -4.71 0.70
N ALA A 280 1.96 -4.54 1.94
CA ALA A 280 1.19 -3.86 2.99
C ALA A 280 0.91 -2.40 2.62
N GLU A 281 1.92 -1.67 2.19
CA GLU A 281 1.78 -0.27 1.77
C GLU A 281 0.85 -0.12 0.56
N MET A 282 0.88 -1.06 -0.40
CA MET A 282 -0.08 -1.09 -1.50
C MET A 282 -1.51 -1.28 -1.01
N ILE A 283 -1.73 -2.15 -0.03
CA ILE A 283 -3.06 -2.36 0.58
C ILE A 283 -3.54 -1.10 1.29
N ASP A 284 -2.67 -0.46 2.06
CA ASP A 284 -3.01 0.78 2.77
C ASP A 284 -3.32 1.93 1.82
N PHE A 285 -2.56 2.02 0.74
CA PHE A 285 -2.87 2.98 -0.31
C PHE A 285 -4.25 2.74 -0.91
N ILE A 286 -4.56 1.49 -1.22
CA ILE A 286 -5.89 1.07 -1.70
C ILE A 286 -6.96 1.50 -0.72
N SER A 287 -6.74 1.22 0.56
CA SER A 287 -7.62 1.61 1.66
C SER A 287 -7.87 3.11 1.69
N SER A 288 -6.80 3.90 1.62
CA SER A 288 -6.88 5.36 1.65
C SER A 288 -7.64 5.96 0.47
N ILE A 289 -7.56 5.32 -0.70
CA ILE A 289 -8.31 5.72 -1.90
C ILE A 289 -9.77 5.30 -1.80
N GLU A 290 -10.04 4.06 -1.37
CA GLU A 290 -11.42 3.57 -1.27
C GLU A 290 -12.28 4.38 -0.31
N SER A 291 -11.69 4.91 0.76
CA SER A 291 -12.39 5.79 1.69
C SER A 291 -12.66 7.18 1.12
N ASN A 292 -11.83 7.65 0.19
CA ASN A 292 -11.90 9.00 -0.37
C ASN A 292 -12.41 9.05 -1.83
N VAL A 293 -12.46 7.89 -2.52
CA VAL A 293 -12.87 7.85 -3.92
C VAL A 293 -14.37 7.67 -4.04
N GLN A 294 -15.01 8.65 -4.65
CA GLN A 294 -16.39 8.58 -5.11
C GLN A 294 -16.39 8.01 -6.53
N VAL A 295 -17.16 6.95 -6.73
CA VAL A 295 -17.36 6.37 -8.07
C VAL A 295 -18.67 6.90 -8.61
N LEU A 296 -18.64 7.57 -9.76
CA LEU A 296 -19.84 7.94 -10.48
C LEU A 296 -20.51 6.64 -10.97
N SER A 297 -21.75 6.43 -10.59
CA SER A 297 -22.53 5.28 -11.06
C SER A 297 -23.90 5.73 -11.50
N MET A 298 -24.39 5.17 -12.60
CA MET A 298 -25.79 5.38 -13.03
C MET A 298 -26.71 4.47 -12.21
N ASP A 299 -27.85 5.02 -11.82
CA ASP A 299 -28.96 4.23 -11.27
C ASP A 299 -29.78 3.58 -12.41
N ASP A 300 -30.75 2.73 -12.03
CA ASP A 300 -31.64 2.06 -12.99
C ASP A 300 -32.48 3.03 -13.84
N SER A 301 -32.51 4.31 -13.46
CA SER A 301 -33.22 5.37 -14.15
C SER A 301 -32.31 6.19 -15.08
N GLY A 302 -31.03 5.83 -15.19
CA GLY A 302 -30.04 6.51 -16.01
C GLY A 302 -29.51 7.82 -15.43
N ASN A 303 -29.76 8.10 -14.14
CA ASN A 303 -29.22 9.28 -13.49
C ASN A 303 -27.84 8.97 -12.90
N THR A 304 -26.86 9.82 -13.16
CA THR A 304 -25.54 9.71 -12.56
C THR A 304 -25.60 10.20 -11.13
N ARG A 305 -25.20 9.35 -10.20
CA ARG A 305 -25.06 9.71 -8.79
C ARG A 305 -23.66 9.37 -8.32
N ALA A 306 -23.03 10.33 -7.68
CA ALA A 306 -21.89 10.01 -6.83
C ALA A 306 -22.42 9.35 -5.56
N ARG A 307 -22.06 8.10 -5.35
CA ARG A 307 -22.25 7.45 -4.05
C ARG A 307 -20.99 7.65 -3.23
N VAL A 308 -21.12 8.42 -2.14
CA VAL A 308 -20.25 8.22 -0.99
C VAL A 308 -20.63 6.83 -0.48
N LYS A 309 -19.72 5.88 -0.58
CA LYS A 309 -19.93 4.58 0.03
C LYS A 309 -20.09 4.83 1.53
N ASP A 310 -21.21 4.42 2.13
CA ASP A 310 -21.27 4.27 3.56
C ASP A 310 -20.01 3.50 3.98
N GLN A 311 -19.33 3.98 5.02
CA GLN A 311 -18.13 3.37 5.56
C GLN A 311 -18.41 1.90 5.84
N VAL A 312 -18.15 1.06 4.85
CA VAL A 312 -18.12 -0.38 5.07
C VAL A 312 -16.78 -0.63 5.74
N THR A 313 -16.80 -0.99 6.99
CA THR A 313 -15.65 -1.56 7.69
C THR A 313 -15.20 -2.79 6.92
N ARG A 314 -14.25 -2.63 6.01
CA ARG A 314 -13.63 -3.74 5.31
C ARG A 314 -12.38 -4.13 6.08
N SER A 315 -12.26 -5.39 6.41
CA SER A 315 -10.96 -5.95 6.72
C SER A 315 -10.19 -6.08 5.41
N TYR A 316 -9.02 -5.50 5.35
CA TYR A 316 -8.09 -5.68 4.23
C TYR A 316 -7.28 -6.95 4.49
N ASP A 317 -6.98 -7.69 3.41
CA ASP A 317 -6.25 -8.94 3.51
C ASP A 317 -4.74 -8.69 3.38
N TYR A 318 -4.04 -8.82 4.49
CA TYR A 318 -2.58 -8.72 4.56
C TYR A 318 -1.89 -10.09 4.49
N SER A 319 -2.59 -11.17 4.12
CA SER A 319 -2.05 -12.54 4.16
C SER A 319 -0.77 -12.69 3.36
N ASP A 320 -0.72 -12.16 2.13
CA ASP A 320 0.49 -12.22 1.30
C ASP A 320 1.69 -11.48 1.93
N ALA A 321 1.43 -10.34 2.61
CA ALA A 321 2.47 -9.61 3.31
C ALA A 321 2.94 -10.37 4.56
N ILE A 322 2.00 -10.99 5.27
CA ILE A 322 2.29 -11.85 6.44
C ILE A 322 3.09 -13.09 6.01
N ASP A 323 2.74 -13.70 4.88
CA ASP A 323 3.44 -14.89 4.37
C ASP A 323 4.87 -14.54 3.95
N ASP A 324 5.10 -13.40 3.33
CA ASP A 324 6.45 -12.90 3.06
C ASP A 324 7.28 -12.72 4.34
N MET A 325 6.69 -12.13 5.39
CA MET A 325 7.36 -11.96 6.68
C MET A 325 7.64 -13.30 7.38
N LYS A 326 6.70 -14.26 7.34
CA LYS A 326 6.91 -15.61 7.87
C LYS A 326 8.04 -16.32 7.14
N ALA A 327 8.03 -16.27 5.81
CA ALA A 327 9.09 -16.86 5.03
C ALA A 327 10.46 -16.19 5.30
N ALA A 328 10.50 -14.88 5.52
CA ALA A 328 11.70 -14.20 5.97
C ALA A 328 12.18 -14.70 7.35
N ALA A 329 11.25 -14.90 8.30
CA ALA A 329 11.55 -15.42 9.63
C ALA A 329 12.01 -16.90 9.62
N GLU A 330 11.55 -17.70 8.66
CA GLU A 330 12.01 -19.08 8.45
C GLU A 330 13.46 -19.13 7.94
N ILE A 331 13.84 -18.18 7.07
CA ILE A 331 15.21 -18.09 6.56
C ILE A 331 16.16 -17.54 7.64
N VAL A 332 15.76 -16.48 8.35
CA VAL A 332 16.56 -15.82 9.40
C VAL A 332 15.65 -15.49 10.58
N ASN A 333 15.78 -16.27 11.66
CA ASN A 333 14.85 -16.24 12.79
C ASN A 333 15.23 -15.27 13.92
N ASP A 334 16.29 -14.51 13.75
CA ASP A 334 16.81 -13.55 14.74
C ASP A 334 16.74 -12.09 14.25
N LEU A 335 15.84 -11.79 13.29
CA LEU A 335 15.62 -10.44 12.77
C LEU A 335 14.45 -9.76 13.50
N PRO A 336 14.69 -8.83 14.44
CA PRO A 336 13.63 -8.16 15.20
C PRO A 336 12.67 -7.37 14.31
N TYR A 337 13.16 -6.81 13.21
CA TYR A 337 12.35 -6.03 12.26
C TYR A 337 11.26 -6.85 11.58
N VAL A 338 11.53 -8.14 11.29
CA VAL A 338 10.54 -9.05 10.69
C VAL A 338 9.41 -9.32 11.68
N TYR A 339 9.74 -9.59 12.94
CA TYR A 339 8.73 -9.81 13.98
C TYR A 339 7.95 -8.53 14.32
N TYR A 340 8.62 -7.39 14.32
CA TYR A 340 7.94 -6.10 14.45
C TYR A 340 6.92 -5.88 13.32
N ASN A 341 7.33 -6.12 12.08
CA ASN A 341 6.45 -6.01 10.91
C ASN A 341 5.28 -7.00 10.99
N LEU A 342 5.52 -8.25 11.41
CA LEU A 342 4.45 -9.21 11.68
C LEU A 342 3.49 -8.70 12.75
N GLY A 343 3.99 -8.08 13.81
CA GLY A 343 3.17 -7.45 14.84
C GLY A 343 2.22 -6.40 14.26
N ASN A 344 2.73 -5.53 13.39
CA ASN A 344 1.92 -4.52 12.70
C ASN A 344 0.86 -5.17 11.80
N LEU A 345 1.27 -6.12 10.95
CA LEU A 345 0.37 -6.77 9.99
C LEU A 345 -0.74 -7.56 10.68
N TYR A 346 -0.44 -8.28 11.76
CA TYR A 346 -1.45 -8.96 12.57
C TYR A 346 -2.39 -7.98 13.28
N CYS A 347 -1.88 -6.83 13.74
CA CYS A 347 -2.74 -5.79 14.29
C CYS A 347 -3.71 -5.26 13.24
N LEU A 348 -3.24 -4.97 12.03
CA LEU A 348 -4.05 -4.50 10.89
C LEU A 348 -5.07 -5.57 10.46
N SER A 349 -4.74 -6.85 10.59
CA SER A 349 -5.64 -7.99 10.34
C SER A 349 -6.60 -8.27 11.51
N SER A 350 -6.60 -7.43 12.57
CA SER A 350 -7.38 -7.64 13.81
C SER A 350 -7.00 -8.88 14.62
N GLU A 351 -5.85 -9.48 14.34
CA GLU A 351 -5.29 -10.62 15.06
C GLU A 351 -4.41 -10.15 16.24
N HIS A 352 -5.01 -9.48 17.21
CA HIS A 352 -4.28 -8.74 18.25
C HIS A 352 -3.40 -9.61 19.16
N ILE A 353 -3.76 -10.88 19.39
CA ILE A 353 -2.92 -11.80 20.18
C ILE A 353 -1.63 -12.10 19.42
N ASN A 354 -1.73 -12.49 18.14
CA ASN A 354 -0.58 -12.72 17.29
C ASN A 354 0.29 -11.46 17.15
N SER A 355 -0.34 -10.29 17.11
CA SER A 355 0.36 -9.00 17.11
C SER A 355 1.23 -8.82 18.35
N ILE A 356 0.67 -9.03 19.56
CA ILE A 356 1.39 -8.91 20.83
C ILE A 356 2.55 -9.91 20.91
N ASP A 357 2.33 -11.16 20.50
CA ASP A 357 3.35 -12.20 20.53
C ASP A 357 4.54 -11.83 19.62
N ASN A 358 4.26 -11.30 18.44
CA ASN A 358 5.32 -10.89 17.50
C ASN A 358 6.06 -9.63 17.97
N TYR A 359 5.37 -8.62 18.51
CA TYR A 359 6.08 -7.49 19.15
C TYR A 359 6.93 -7.95 20.34
N THR A 360 6.42 -8.89 21.13
CA THR A 360 7.18 -9.45 22.25
C THR A 360 8.46 -10.12 21.74
N LYS A 361 8.35 -10.90 20.66
CA LYS A 361 9.52 -11.53 20.03
C LYS A 361 10.50 -10.50 19.48
N ALA A 362 10.03 -9.43 18.87
CA ALA A 362 10.87 -8.33 18.40
C ALA A 362 11.64 -7.68 19.57
N ILE A 363 10.95 -7.44 20.69
CA ILE A 363 11.55 -6.86 21.91
C ILE A 363 12.55 -7.80 22.57
N GLU A 364 12.28 -9.11 22.59
CA GLU A 364 13.23 -10.12 23.09
C GLU A 364 14.54 -10.11 22.29
N LEU A 365 14.45 -9.99 20.96
CA LEU A 365 15.61 -9.94 20.07
C LEU A 365 16.32 -8.58 20.15
N TYR A 366 15.56 -7.50 20.31
CA TYR A 366 16.10 -6.13 20.39
C TYR A 366 15.39 -5.31 21.47
N PRO A 367 15.84 -5.36 22.74
CA PRO A 367 15.19 -4.69 23.88
C PRO A 367 15.19 -3.16 23.84
N TYR A 368 15.83 -2.56 22.86
CA TYR A 368 15.88 -1.10 22.66
C TYR A 368 14.99 -0.62 21.51
N MET A 369 14.13 -1.49 20.97
CA MET A 369 13.21 -1.16 19.89
C MET A 369 11.98 -0.41 20.42
N GLY A 370 12.11 0.92 20.56
CA GLY A 370 11.07 1.78 21.13
C GLY A 370 9.72 1.65 20.40
N ASP A 371 9.77 1.55 19.06
CA ASP A 371 8.55 1.40 18.25
C ASP A 371 7.78 0.11 18.56
N ALA A 372 8.48 -0.98 18.91
CA ALA A 372 7.81 -2.24 19.28
C ALA A 372 7.08 -2.12 20.62
N TYR A 373 7.69 -1.46 21.60
CA TYR A 373 6.99 -1.14 22.85
C TYR A 373 5.80 -0.21 22.62
N PHE A 374 5.97 0.81 21.80
CA PHE A 374 4.90 1.74 21.49
C PHE A 374 3.68 1.03 20.87
N ASN A 375 3.90 0.26 19.81
CA ASN A 375 2.82 -0.42 19.11
C ASN A 375 2.18 -1.51 19.98
N ARG A 376 2.98 -2.29 20.74
CA ARG A 376 2.44 -3.29 21.67
C ARG A 376 1.63 -2.63 22.78
N GLY A 377 2.12 -1.50 23.31
CA GLY A 377 1.41 -0.70 24.31
C GLY A 377 0.04 -0.23 23.83
N LEU A 378 -0.06 0.25 22.58
CA LEU A 378 -1.33 0.65 21.98
C LEU A 378 -2.30 -0.54 21.88
N VAL A 379 -1.82 -1.70 21.38
CA VAL A 379 -2.65 -2.91 21.26
C VAL A 379 -3.13 -3.40 22.63
N LEU A 380 -2.29 -3.36 23.66
CA LEU A 380 -2.66 -3.74 25.03
C LEU A 380 -3.74 -2.80 25.60
N ILE A 381 -3.60 -1.47 25.42
CA ILE A 381 -4.64 -0.52 25.85
C ILE A 381 -5.95 -0.79 25.10
N TYR A 382 -5.89 -1.05 23.81
CA TYR A 382 -7.05 -1.40 22.99
C TYR A 382 -7.78 -2.65 23.54
N LEU A 383 -7.01 -3.66 23.96
CA LEU A 383 -7.54 -4.87 24.59
C LEU A 383 -7.94 -4.67 26.06
N LYS A 384 -7.88 -3.42 26.57
CA LYS A 384 -8.18 -3.02 27.96
C LYS A 384 -7.19 -3.50 29.02
N ASP A 385 -6.00 -3.94 28.62
CA ASP A 385 -4.88 -4.15 29.55
C ASP A 385 -4.09 -2.83 29.69
N LYS A 386 -4.78 -1.83 30.30
CA LYS A 386 -4.26 -0.47 30.48
C LYS A 386 -2.93 -0.45 31.23
N GLU A 387 -2.79 -1.29 32.26
CA GLU A 387 -1.62 -1.32 33.12
C GLU A 387 -0.36 -1.69 32.31
N LYS A 388 -0.39 -2.83 31.61
CA LYS A 388 0.75 -3.25 30.78
C LYS A 388 0.98 -2.32 29.58
N GLY A 389 -0.10 -1.83 28.97
CA GLY A 389 0.01 -0.90 27.87
C GLY A 389 0.72 0.39 28.27
N CYS A 390 0.41 0.94 29.44
CA CYS A 390 1.05 2.15 29.95
C CYS A 390 2.53 1.94 30.35
N ILE A 391 2.87 0.75 30.83
CA ILE A 391 4.27 0.37 31.07
C ILE A 391 5.06 0.36 29.76
N ASP A 392 4.52 -0.27 28.73
CA ASP A 392 5.15 -0.33 27.40
C ASP A 392 5.30 1.08 26.79
N LEU A 393 4.27 1.92 26.87
CA LEU A 393 4.33 3.30 26.37
C LEU A 393 5.37 4.12 27.15
N SER A 394 5.48 3.96 28.45
CA SER A 394 6.53 4.61 29.26
C SER A 394 7.91 4.18 28.81
N ARG A 395 8.08 2.88 28.53
CA ARG A 395 9.33 2.34 28.01
C ARG A 395 9.64 2.87 26.60
N ALA A 396 8.65 2.99 25.74
CA ALA A 396 8.81 3.59 24.42
C ALA A 396 9.28 5.06 24.52
N GLY A 397 8.70 5.86 25.41
CA GLY A 397 9.11 7.23 25.66
C GLY A 397 10.56 7.34 26.17
N GLU A 398 10.97 6.46 27.09
CA GLU A 398 12.37 6.38 27.55
C GLU A 398 13.35 6.03 26.42
N LEU A 399 12.89 5.29 25.43
CA LEU A 399 13.66 4.89 24.23
C LEU A 399 13.59 5.93 23.10
N GLY A 400 12.95 7.07 23.32
CA GLY A 400 12.94 8.21 22.40
C GLY A 400 11.74 8.30 21.48
N VAL A 401 10.69 7.51 21.71
CA VAL A 401 9.42 7.64 20.97
C VAL A 401 8.59 8.76 21.58
N GLU A 402 8.71 9.97 21.05
CA GLU A 402 8.08 11.18 21.60
C GLU A 402 6.56 11.09 21.65
N ASP A 403 5.94 10.45 20.65
CA ASP A 403 4.49 10.25 20.55
C ASP A 403 3.91 9.50 21.76
N ALA A 404 4.73 8.69 22.44
CA ALA A 404 4.30 7.92 23.61
C ALA A 404 3.77 8.82 24.74
N TYR A 405 4.35 9.99 24.95
CA TYR A 405 3.92 10.92 26.00
C TYR A 405 2.50 11.45 25.75
N GLY A 406 2.15 11.71 24.48
CA GLY A 406 0.80 12.13 24.12
C GLY A 406 -0.25 11.05 24.42
N VAL A 407 0.10 9.80 24.11
CA VAL A 407 -0.76 8.64 24.35
C VAL A 407 -0.89 8.35 25.85
N ILE A 408 0.20 8.41 26.62
CA ILE A 408 0.21 8.23 28.07
C ILE A 408 -0.72 9.24 28.71
N LYS A 409 -0.60 10.53 28.35
CA LYS A 409 -1.47 11.58 28.88
C LYS A 409 -2.94 11.33 28.59
N LYS A 410 -3.25 10.80 27.41
CA LYS A 410 -4.63 10.57 26.99
C LYS A 410 -5.26 9.34 27.63
N TYR A 411 -4.51 8.26 27.83
CA TYR A 411 -5.06 6.96 28.19
C TYR A 411 -4.56 6.40 29.53
N CYS A 412 -3.42 6.89 30.04
CA CYS A 412 -2.79 6.35 31.25
C CYS A 412 -3.02 7.21 32.49
N GLU A 413 -3.14 8.51 32.34
CA GLU A 413 -3.49 9.41 33.45
C GLU A 413 -4.96 9.21 33.80
N ASP A 414 -5.29 9.07 35.10
CA ASP A 414 -6.69 9.02 35.55
C ASP A 414 -7.29 10.44 35.49
N GLU A 415 -8.55 10.56 35.04
CA GLU A 415 -9.29 11.83 34.95
C GLU A 415 -9.52 12.53 36.30
N ASN A 416 -8.88 12.07 37.37
CA ASN A 416 -9.08 12.55 38.74
C ASN A 416 -7.80 13.13 39.39
N ASN A 417 -7.12 14.06 38.70
CA ASN A 417 -6.22 14.98 39.35
C ASN A 417 -6.35 16.40 38.76
#